data_fce0082edc330ae1450db12b3ed6bd63
#
_entry.id   fce0082edc330ae1450db12b3ed6bd63
#
_cell.length_a   1.000
_cell.length_b   1.000
_cell.length_c   1.000
_cell.angle_alpha   90.00
_cell.angle_beta   90.00
_cell.angle_gamma   90.00
#
_symmetry.space_group_name_H-M   'P 1'
#
loop_
_entity.id
_entity.type
_entity.pdbx_description
1 polymer ?
#
loop_
_entity_poly.entity_id
_entity_poly.type
_entity_poly.pdbx_seq_one_letter_code
_entity_poly.pdbx_strand_id
1 'polypeptide(L)'
;MAMDIPINTATTLNTVAKLNSNENPYGPSKAVRNRITSAFDTACRYPSMVFKPLLEQIAEKEGVSTKHIVVTGGSTEGLKAVGLTYGLDGGEIIAADPTFQSMMTYAENFGAYVHRVPVDSKMGHDLEEMERRINSKTNLIFICNPNNPTGTLLDKNKLKDFCVSASKKTMVFSDEAYYDFITEPDYPSMVELVKENMNVIVSKTFSKVYGMAGLRIGYLVARPDIAKRLQKNIMAFTNVLAIEAAKEALVDDEFYKFSIAKNVEAKNVIYKTLNDLG
;
A
#
# COMPACT_ATOMS: atom_id res chain seq x y z
N MET A 1 -1.38 18.42 27.28
CA MET A 1 -2.67 18.87 26.78
C MET A 1 -3.21 17.74 25.93
N ALA A 2 -4.25 17.03 26.39
CA ALA A 2 -4.91 16.02 25.57
C ALA A 2 -5.63 16.76 24.44
N MET A 3 -5.28 16.47 23.18
CA MET A 3 -6.04 17.00 22.06
C MET A 3 -7.40 16.30 22.04
N ASP A 4 -8.46 17.08 22.31
CA ASP A 4 -9.81 16.68 21.93
C ASP A 4 -9.90 16.73 20.39
N ILE A 5 -9.50 15.64 19.73
CA ILE A 5 -9.85 15.42 18.35
C ILE A 5 -11.32 15.02 18.39
N PRO A 6 -12.26 15.86 17.94
CA PRO A 6 -13.67 15.51 18.00
C PRO A 6 -13.86 14.27 17.12
N ILE A 7 -14.22 13.15 17.75
CA ILE A 7 -14.78 12.00 17.04
C ILE A 7 -15.92 12.57 16.20
N ASN A 8 -15.86 12.37 14.91
CA ASN A 8 -16.78 12.96 13.95
C ASN A 8 -18.23 12.48 14.25
N THR A 9 -18.98 13.27 14.99
CA THR A 9 -20.39 13.01 15.38
C THR A 9 -21.37 13.20 14.22
N ALA A 10 -20.89 13.44 13.00
CA ALA A 10 -21.74 13.65 11.82
C ALA A 10 -22.36 12.37 11.25
N THR A 11 -22.04 11.21 11.80
CA THR A 11 -22.74 9.98 11.47
C THR A 11 -23.14 9.30 12.76
N THR A 12 -24.41 9.33 13.06
CA THR A 12 -25.13 8.43 13.99
C THR A 12 -25.04 6.95 13.56
N LEU A 13 -23.96 6.59 12.91
CA LEU A 13 -23.61 5.25 12.55
C LEU A 13 -22.64 4.76 13.62
N ASN A 14 -23.21 4.09 14.64
CA ASN A 14 -22.45 3.00 15.20
C ASN A 14 -22.21 3.00 16.69
N THR A 15 -23.09 2.32 17.29
CA THR A 15 -22.84 1.46 18.44
C THR A 15 -22.09 0.17 18.07
N VAL A 16 -21.78 -0.08 16.78
CA VAL A 16 -21.11 -1.30 16.30
C VAL A 16 -19.71 -0.95 15.81
N ALA A 17 -18.69 -1.59 16.40
CA ALA A 17 -17.30 -1.46 15.93
C ALA A 17 -17.13 -2.09 14.54
N LYS A 18 -16.69 -1.30 13.56
CA LYS A 18 -16.42 -1.75 12.20
C LYS A 18 -14.95 -2.19 12.08
N LEU A 19 -14.69 -3.48 12.19
CA LEU A 19 -13.32 -4.04 12.26
C LEU A 19 -12.90 -4.84 11.01
N ASN A 20 -13.74 -4.90 9.96
CA ASN A 20 -13.57 -5.81 8.85
C ASN A 20 -12.76 -5.25 7.66
N SER A 21 -12.27 -4.01 7.72
CA SER A 21 -11.62 -3.34 6.57
C SER A 21 -10.29 -2.67 6.91
N ASN A 22 -9.81 -2.81 8.15
CA ASN A 22 -8.57 -2.18 8.62
C ASN A 22 -8.54 -0.66 8.32
N GLU A 23 -9.67 0.03 8.54
CA GLU A 23 -9.79 1.47 8.37
C GLU A 23 -9.23 2.20 9.60
N ASN A 24 -8.68 3.39 9.41
CA ASN A 24 -8.28 4.27 10.50
C ASN A 24 -9.52 5.06 10.98
N PRO A 25 -10.02 4.79 12.20
CA PRO A 25 -11.26 5.44 12.68
C PRO A 25 -11.09 6.91 13.03
N TYR A 26 -9.86 7.41 13.13
CA TYR A 26 -9.55 8.77 13.54
C TYR A 26 -9.46 9.76 12.37
N GLY A 27 -9.30 9.29 11.14
CA GLY A 27 -9.05 10.15 10.00
C GLY A 27 -10.23 10.34 9.05
N PRO A 28 -10.06 11.21 8.05
CA PRO A 28 -8.87 12.04 7.81
C PRO A 28 -8.71 13.16 8.84
N SER A 29 -7.49 13.71 8.94
CA SER A 29 -7.18 14.78 9.89
C SER A 29 -7.98 16.06 9.64
N LYS A 30 -7.98 16.95 10.64
CA LYS A 30 -8.62 18.27 10.50
C LYS A 30 -7.96 19.12 9.41
N ALA A 31 -6.62 19.03 9.26
CA ALA A 31 -5.89 19.73 8.20
C ALA A 31 -6.34 19.24 6.82
N VAL A 32 -6.38 17.92 6.61
CA VAL A 32 -6.87 17.31 5.37
C VAL A 32 -8.31 17.70 5.08
N ARG A 33 -9.20 17.70 6.09
CA ARG A 33 -10.59 18.13 5.93
C ARG A 33 -10.68 19.59 5.46
N ASN A 34 -9.93 20.47 6.10
CA ASN A 34 -9.90 21.89 5.75
C ASN A 34 -9.38 22.09 4.32
N ARG A 35 -8.35 21.31 3.93
CA ARG A 35 -7.80 21.36 2.57
C ARG A 35 -8.83 20.93 1.53
N ILE A 36 -9.57 19.87 1.76
CA ILE A 36 -10.64 19.41 0.87
C ILE A 36 -11.72 20.50 0.75
N THR A 37 -12.16 21.06 1.86
CA THR A 37 -13.20 22.11 1.88
C THR A 37 -12.75 23.34 1.09
N SER A 38 -11.52 23.81 1.29
CA SER A 38 -10.98 24.97 0.56
C SER A 38 -10.73 24.70 -0.92
N ALA A 39 -10.50 23.45 -1.31
CA ALA A 39 -10.28 23.06 -2.69
C ALA A 39 -11.57 22.66 -3.43
N PHE A 40 -12.73 22.65 -2.75
CA PHE A 40 -13.96 22.08 -3.31
C PHE A 40 -14.38 22.74 -4.62
N ASP A 41 -14.21 24.05 -4.77
CA ASP A 41 -14.55 24.79 -6.00
C ASP A 41 -13.68 24.37 -7.20
N THR A 42 -12.56 23.67 -6.98
CA THR A 42 -11.73 23.13 -8.06
C THR A 42 -12.24 21.79 -8.59
N ALA A 43 -13.22 21.16 -7.92
CA ALA A 43 -13.75 19.84 -8.28
C ALA A 43 -14.41 19.82 -9.68
N CYS A 44 -14.77 20.98 -10.23
CA CYS A 44 -15.28 21.11 -11.59
C CYS A 44 -14.18 20.99 -12.68
N ARG A 45 -12.92 20.80 -12.33
CA ARG A 45 -11.77 20.73 -13.24
C ARG A 45 -11.04 19.41 -13.17
N TYR A 46 -10.42 19.00 -14.28
CA TYR A 46 -9.48 17.88 -14.28
C TYR A 46 -8.18 18.23 -13.52
N PRO A 47 -7.43 17.25 -12.98
CA PRO A 47 -6.36 17.48 -12.01
C PRO A 47 -5.04 17.98 -12.57
N SER A 48 -4.95 18.42 -13.82
CA SER A 48 -3.71 18.77 -14.51
C SER A 48 -2.82 19.76 -13.76
N MET A 49 -3.40 20.74 -13.06
CA MET A 49 -2.64 21.75 -12.31
C MET A 49 -2.18 21.29 -10.94
N VAL A 50 -2.89 20.36 -10.29
CA VAL A 50 -2.62 19.92 -8.92
C VAL A 50 -1.81 18.64 -8.86
N PHE A 51 -1.69 17.93 -9.99
CA PHE A 51 -1.09 16.62 -10.07
C PHE A 51 0.44 16.66 -9.91
N LYS A 52 1.11 17.61 -10.58
CA LYS A 52 2.57 17.73 -10.53
C LYS A 52 3.11 18.01 -9.13
N PRO A 53 2.55 18.93 -8.33
CA PRO A 53 2.98 19.14 -6.95
C PRO A 53 2.87 17.89 -6.06
N LEU A 54 1.82 17.08 -6.23
CA LEU A 54 1.71 15.80 -5.50
C LEU A 54 2.82 14.82 -5.90
N LEU A 55 3.11 14.70 -7.21
CA LEU A 55 4.21 13.84 -7.69
C LEU A 55 5.55 14.27 -7.09
N GLU A 56 5.81 15.57 -7.01
CA GLU A 56 7.04 16.13 -6.44
C GLU A 56 7.16 15.80 -4.94
N GLN A 57 6.09 15.98 -4.16
CA GLN A 57 6.08 15.63 -2.74
C GLN A 57 6.27 14.12 -2.48
N ILE A 58 5.62 13.26 -3.26
CA ILE A 58 5.82 11.81 -3.14
C ILE A 58 7.25 11.44 -3.52
N ALA A 59 7.78 12.01 -4.61
CA ALA A 59 9.14 11.73 -5.06
C ALA A 59 10.18 12.16 -4.02
N GLU A 60 10.00 13.31 -3.39
CA GLU A 60 10.84 13.78 -2.29
C GLU A 60 10.77 12.83 -1.09
N LYS A 61 9.55 12.45 -0.65
CA LYS A 61 9.36 11.51 0.46
C LYS A 61 10.06 10.18 0.22
N GLU A 62 9.96 9.63 -0.98
CA GLU A 62 10.53 8.32 -1.31
C GLU A 62 12.01 8.41 -1.76
N GLY A 63 12.55 9.62 -1.93
CA GLY A 63 13.94 9.85 -2.36
C GLY A 63 14.20 9.38 -3.79
N VAL A 64 13.23 9.58 -4.69
CA VAL A 64 13.28 9.19 -6.11
C VAL A 64 12.88 10.36 -7.00
N SER A 65 12.99 10.23 -8.33
CA SER A 65 12.43 11.25 -9.23
C SER A 65 10.94 11.00 -9.50
N THR A 66 10.21 12.04 -9.92
CA THR A 66 8.79 11.95 -10.30
C THR A 66 8.49 10.89 -11.37
N LYS A 67 9.49 10.54 -12.19
CA LYS A 67 9.37 9.49 -13.21
C LYS A 67 9.20 8.08 -12.65
N HIS A 68 9.53 7.87 -11.36
CA HIS A 68 9.36 6.59 -10.67
C HIS A 68 7.94 6.41 -10.10
N ILE A 69 7.13 7.48 -10.05
CA ILE A 69 5.85 7.50 -9.34
C ILE A 69 4.69 7.30 -10.31
N VAL A 70 3.78 6.40 -9.94
CA VAL A 70 2.47 6.24 -10.60
C VAL A 70 1.39 6.45 -9.55
N VAL A 71 0.68 7.57 -9.60
CA VAL A 71 -0.46 7.83 -8.71
C VAL A 71 -1.66 7.02 -9.17
N THR A 72 -2.39 6.47 -8.20
CA THR A 72 -3.50 5.53 -8.44
C THR A 72 -4.74 5.89 -7.62
N GLY A 73 -5.89 5.40 -8.02
CA GLY A 73 -7.17 5.46 -7.29
C GLY A 73 -7.19 4.51 -6.08
N GLY A 74 -6.22 4.67 -5.17
CA GLY A 74 -5.88 3.77 -4.08
C GLY A 74 -5.02 2.59 -4.53
N SER A 75 -4.40 1.87 -3.57
CA SER A 75 -3.56 0.71 -3.88
C SER A 75 -4.29 -0.35 -4.72
N THR A 76 -5.62 -0.48 -4.58
CA THR A 76 -6.41 -1.44 -5.35
C THR A 76 -6.31 -1.22 -6.87
N GLU A 77 -6.34 0.02 -7.36
CA GLU A 77 -6.12 0.29 -8.78
C GLU A 77 -4.69 -0.07 -9.19
N GLY A 78 -3.70 0.29 -8.37
CA GLY A 78 -2.30 -0.08 -8.60
C GLY A 78 -2.09 -1.59 -8.69
N LEU A 79 -2.67 -2.34 -7.75
CA LEU A 79 -2.65 -3.80 -7.74
C LEU A 79 -3.25 -4.39 -9.02
N LYS A 80 -4.41 -3.89 -9.45
CA LYS A 80 -5.07 -4.33 -10.68
C LYS A 80 -4.28 -3.98 -11.93
N ALA A 81 -3.71 -2.77 -12.01
CA ALA A 81 -2.88 -2.35 -13.12
C ALA A 81 -1.62 -3.23 -13.25
N VAL A 82 -1.00 -3.61 -12.13
CA VAL A 82 0.15 -4.55 -12.12
C VAL A 82 -0.30 -5.95 -12.49
N GLY A 83 -1.39 -6.46 -11.90
CA GLY A 83 -1.96 -7.76 -12.23
C GLY A 83 -2.27 -7.90 -13.72
N LEU A 84 -2.84 -6.86 -14.34
CA LEU A 84 -3.09 -6.82 -15.77
C LEU A 84 -1.78 -6.76 -16.58
N THR A 85 -0.81 -5.95 -16.17
CA THR A 85 0.46 -5.76 -16.89
C THR A 85 1.29 -7.04 -16.97
N TYR A 86 1.26 -7.88 -15.93
CA TYR A 86 2.09 -9.08 -15.80
C TYR A 86 1.32 -10.39 -15.88
N GLY A 87 -0.01 -10.37 -15.74
CA GLY A 87 -0.86 -11.56 -15.75
C GLY A 87 -1.57 -11.83 -17.08
N LEU A 88 -1.62 -10.86 -18.01
CA LEU A 88 -2.23 -11.07 -19.33
C LEU A 88 -1.59 -12.22 -20.09
N ASP A 89 -2.43 -12.88 -20.95
CA ASP A 89 -1.99 -13.90 -21.89
C ASP A 89 -1.28 -15.12 -21.25
N GLY A 90 -1.73 -15.51 -20.05
CA GLY A 90 -1.19 -16.66 -19.33
C GLY A 90 0.07 -16.38 -18.52
N GLY A 91 0.31 -15.13 -18.12
CA GLY A 91 1.41 -14.78 -17.22
C GLY A 91 1.29 -15.50 -15.87
N GLU A 92 2.40 -16.02 -15.35
CA GLU A 92 2.45 -16.72 -14.08
C GLU A 92 2.80 -15.76 -12.93
N ILE A 93 2.01 -15.81 -11.85
CA ILE A 93 2.20 -15.02 -10.63
C ILE A 93 2.41 -15.96 -9.44
N ILE A 94 3.43 -15.72 -8.63
CA ILE A 94 3.65 -16.44 -7.37
C ILE A 94 3.19 -15.55 -6.22
N ALA A 95 2.35 -16.06 -5.31
CA ALA A 95 1.86 -15.36 -4.13
C ALA A 95 1.72 -16.31 -2.94
N ALA A 96 1.85 -15.80 -1.73
CA ALA A 96 1.52 -16.57 -0.53
C ALA A 96 0.01 -16.82 -0.41
N ASP A 97 -0.39 -17.83 0.37
CA ASP A 97 -1.77 -18.11 0.70
C ASP A 97 -1.88 -18.54 2.19
N PRO A 98 -2.61 -17.77 3.02
CA PRO A 98 -3.37 -16.56 2.69
C PRO A 98 -2.52 -15.28 2.56
N THR A 99 -2.92 -14.42 1.64
CA THR A 99 -2.46 -13.03 1.50
C THR A 99 -3.56 -12.15 0.89
N PHE A 100 -3.31 -10.87 0.65
CA PHE A 100 -4.30 -9.97 0.05
C PHE A 100 -4.55 -10.30 -1.43
N GLN A 101 -5.75 -10.81 -1.75
CA GLN A 101 -6.06 -11.48 -3.02
C GLN A 101 -6.42 -10.56 -4.20
N SER A 102 -6.55 -9.23 -4.00
CA SER A 102 -7.13 -8.33 -5.01
C SER A 102 -6.39 -8.36 -6.37
N MET A 103 -5.05 -8.45 -6.36
CA MET A 103 -4.25 -8.56 -7.59
C MET A 103 -4.48 -9.89 -8.27
N MET A 104 -4.36 -11.00 -7.52
CA MET A 104 -4.44 -12.36 -8.04
C MET A 104 -5.80 -12.65 -8.66
N THR A 105 -6.88 -12.41 -7.91
CA THR A 105 -8.24 -12.61 -8.40
C THR A 105 -8.52 -11.79 -9.67
N TYR A 106 -8.01 -10.56 -9.74
CA TYR A 106 -8.19 -9.74 -10.93
C TYR A 106 -7.39 -10.28 -12.12
N ALA A 107 -6.14 -10.68 -11.91
CA ALA A 107 -5.29 -11.22 -12.96
C ALA A 107 -5.82 -12.55 -13.51
N GLU A 108 -6.33 -13.43 -12.64
CA GLU A 108 -6.97 -14.70 -13.02
C GLU A 108 -8.17 -14.50 -13.96
N ASN A 109 -8.95 -13.42 -13.79
CA ASN A 109 -10.04 -13.08 -14.70
C ASN A 109 -9.57 -12.74 -16.13
N PHE A 110 -8.28 -12.44 -16.29
CA PHE A 110 -7.63 -12.16 -17.57
C PHE A 110 -6.64 -13.26 -18.01
N GLY A 111 -6.76 -14.44 -17.43
CA GLY A 111 -6.05 -15.64 -17.86
C GLY A 111 -4.70 -15.87 -17.17
N ALA A 112 -4.35 -15.09 -16.12
CA ALA A 112 -3.16 -15.38 -15.33
C ALA A 112 -3.26 -16.73 -14.62
N TYR A 113 -2.12 -17.39 -14.45
CA TYR A 113 -1.98 -18.54 -13.57
C TYR A 113 -1.33 -18.12 -12.25
N VAL A 114 -1.99 -18.38 -11.11
CA VAL A 114 -1.47 -18.02 -9.79
C VAL A 114 -0.99 -19.24 -9.03
N HIS A 115 0.31 -19.29 -8.78
CA HIS A 115 0.95 -20.27 -7.89
C HIS A 115 0.78 -19.82 -6.44
N ARG A 116 -0.14 -20.42 -5.71
CA ARG A 116 -0.36 -20.15 -4.29
C ARG A 116 0.59 -20.98 -3.46
N VAL A 117 1.41 -20.31 -2.64
CA VAL A 117 2.37 -20.92 -1.72
C VAL A 117 1.81 -20.82 -0.31
N PRO A 118 1.54 -21.94 0.36
CA PRO A 118 1.09 -21.87 1.76
C PRO A 118 2.06 -21.04 2.61
N VAL A 119 1.51 -20.27 3.55
CA VAL A 119 2.34 -19.56 4.55
C VAL A 119 3.10 -20.56 5.42
N ASP A 120 4.21 -20.12 5.99
CA ASP A 120 5.01 -20.93 6.90
C ASP A 120 4.30 -21.22 8.24
N SER A 121 4.94 -21.97 9.13
CA SER A 121 4.41 -22.31 10.45
C SER A 121 4.18 -21.11 11.38
N LYS A 122 4.73 -19.94 11.03
CA LYS A 122 4.53 -18.66 11.73
C LYS A 122 3.54 -17.75 11.02
N MET A 123 2.82 -18.27 10.02
CA MET A 123 1.88 -17.53 9.19
C MET A 123 2.53 -16.40 8.35
N GLY A 124 3.85 -16.49 8.11
CA GLY A 124 4.61 -15.61 7.23
C GLY A 124 4.71 -16.18 5.80
N HIS A 125 5.11 -15.37 4.84
CA HIS A 125 5.40 -15.86 3.50
C HIS A 125 6.58 -16.85 3.54
N ASP A 126 6.42 -18.04 2.99
CA ASP A 126 7.52 -19.00 2.79
C ASP A 126 8.36 -18.56 1.59
N LEU A 127 9.32 -17.67 1.86
CA LEU A 127 10.16 -17.07 0.83
C LEU A 127 11.03 -18.11 0.11
N GLU A 128 11.46 -19.18 0.81
CA GLU A 128 12.27 -20.24 0.24
C GLU A 128 11.44 -21.07 -0.74
N GLU A 129 10.21 -21.43 -0.39
CA GLU A 129 9.30 -22.13 -1.28
C GLU A 129 8.88 -21.24 -2.47
N MET A 130 8.62 -19.95 -2.24
CA MET A 130 8.31 -19.02 -3.31
C MET A 130 9.48 -18.92 -4.30
N GLU A 131 10.73 -18.86 -3.84
CA GLU A 131 11.91 -18.81 -4.70
C GLU A 131 12.09 -20.09 -5.52
N ARG A 132 11.84 -21.26 -4.92
CA ARG A 132 11.91 -22.56 -5.62
C ARG A 132 10.92 -22.69 -6.76
N ARG A 133 9.78 -22.00 -6.69
CA ARG A 133 8.75 -22.02 -7.75
C ARG A 133 9.01 -21.08 -8.90
N ILE A 134 10.03 -20.21 -8.81
CA ILE A 134 10.40 -19.33 -9.93
C ILE A 134 10.86 -20.19 -11.11
N ASN A 135 10.23 -19.97 -12.25
CA ASN A 135 10.58 -20.63 -13.51
C ASN A 135 10.55 -19.61 -14.68
N SER A 136 10.84 -20.05 -15.89
CA SER A 136 10.93 -19.18 -17.07
C SER A 136 9.63 -18.51 -17.49
N LYS A 137 8.47 -18.92 -16.94
CA LYS A 137 7.16 -18.33 -17.19
C LYS A 137 6.71 -17.40 -16.06
N THR A 138 7.46 -17.35 -14.94
CA THR A 138 7.12 -16.48 -13.81
C THR A 138 7.31 -15.04 -14.19
N ASN A 139 6.23 -14.28 -14.26
CA ASN A 139 6.24 -12.86 -14.62
C ASN A 139 6.27 -11.94 -13.40
N LEU A 140 5.72 -12.41 -12.26
CA LEU A 140 5.59 -11.60 -11.05
C LEU A 140 5.61 -12.45 -9.79
N ILE A 141 6.23 -11.92 -8.74
CA ILE A 141 6.08 -12.42 -7.37
C ILE A 141 5.40 -11.32 -6.55
N PHE A 142 4.34 -11.70 -5.82
CA PHE A 142 3.59 -10.80 -4.95
C PHE A 142 3.98 -11.01 -3.49
N ILE A 143 4.46 -9.96 -2.84
CA ILE A 143 4.76 -9.91 -1.40
C ILE A 143 3.87 -8.84 -0.77
N CYS A 144 3.11 -9.19 0.27
CA CYS A 144 2.39 -8.26 1.14
C CYS A 144 3.09 -8.22 2.50
N ASN A 145 3.68 -7.09 2.86
CA ASN A 145 4.45 -7.01 4.09
C ASN A 145 4.36 -5.62 4.76
N PRO A 146 3.78 -5.55 5.95
CA PRO A 146 3.12 -6.61 6.75
C PRO A 146 1.98 -7.30 6.01
N ASN A 147 1.81 -8.62 6.22
CA ASN A 147 0.83 -9.41 5.48
C ASN A 147 -0.62 -9.17 5.95
N ASN A 148 -1.54 -9.12 5.03
CA ASN A 148 -2.98 -9.16 5.27
C ASN A 148 -3.53 -10.49 4.71
N PRO A 149 -4.16 -11.39 5.53
CA PRO A 149 -4.79 -11.09 6.81
C PRO A 149 -3.97 -11.46 8.06
N THR A 150 -2.78 -12.09 7.93
CA THR A 150 -2.09 -12.71 9.07
C THR A 150 -1.46 -11.71 10.04
N GLY A 151 -1.22 -10.47 9.59
CA GLY A 151 -0.55 -9.44 10.40
C GLY A 151 0.94 -9.70 10.62
N THR A 152 1.50 -10.71 10.00
CA THR A 152 2.92 -11.08 10.15
C THR A 152 3.84 -10.10 9.45
N LEU A 153 4.98 -9.85 10.06
CA LEU A 153 6.08 -9.07 9.51
C LEU A 153 7.23 -10.04 9.19
N LEU A 154 7.75 -9.98 7.99
CA LEU A 154 8.90 -10.79 7.58
C LEU A 154 10.19 -10.26 8.24
N ASP A 155 11.17 -11.13 8.45
CA ASP A 155 12.52 -10.70 8.83
C ASP A 155 13.09 -9.77 7.75
N LYS A 156 13.59 -8.61 8.16
CA LYS A 156 14.03 -7.54 7.22
C LYS A 156 15.17 -7.97 6.30
N ASN A 157 16.10 -8.80 6.80
CA ASN A 157 17.24 -9.25 6.01
C ASN A 157 16.80 -10.32 5.02
N LYS A 158 16.01 -11.30 5.46
CA LYS A 158 15.45 -12.35 4.59
C LYS A 158 14.59 -11.77 3.48
N LEU A 159 13.75 -10.77 3.79
CA LEU A 159 12.93 -10.08 2.80
C LEU A 159 13.80 -9.37 1.76
N LYS A 160 14.81 -8.60 2.21
CA LYS A 160 15.71 -7.89 1.31
C LYS A 160 16.49 -8.85 0.40
N ASP A 161 17.10 -9.88 0.99
CA ASP A 161 17.88 -10.88 0.25
C ASP A 161 17.02 -11.61 -0.79
N PHE A 162 15.80 -12.00 -0.41
CA PHE A 162 14.83 -12.59 -1.32
C PHE A 162 14.49 -11.65 -2.48
N CYS A 163 14.12 -10.39 -2.19
CA CYS A 163 13.77 -9.42 -3.22
C CYS A 163 14.95 -9.15 -4.16
N VAL A 164 16.17 -9.07 -3.65
CA VAL A 164 17.40 -8.94 -4.45
C VAL A 164 17.61 -10.15 -5.37
N SER A 165 17.46 -11.37 -4.85
CA SER A 165 17.59 -12.60 -5.63
C SER A 165 16.50 -12.72 -6.69
N ALA A 166 15.24 -12.59 -6.29
CA ALA A 166 14.08 -12.77 -7.15
C ALA A 166 14.00 -11.71 -8.26
N SER A 167 14.35 -10.44 -7.96
CA SER A 167 14.31 -9.35 -8.94
C SER A 167 15.30 -9.50 -10.11
N LYS A 168 16.29 -10.38 -9.99
CA LYS A 168 17.20 -10.76 -11.11
C LYS A 168 16.53 -11.72 -12.09
N LYS A 169 15.49 -12.42 -11.66
CA LYS A 169 14.81 -13.49 -12.41
C LYS A 169 13.44 -13.06 -12.94
N THR A 170 12.72 -12.24 -12.16
CA THR A 170 11.34 -11.82 -12.47
C THR A 170 11.02 -10.47 -11.82
N MET A 171 9.80 -9.96 -12.00
CA MET A 171 9.31 -8.77 -11.28
C MET A 171 8.90 -9.12 -9.86
N VAL A 172 9.31 -8.33 -8.89
CA VAL A 172 8.85 -8.42 -7.50
C VAL A 172 7.90 -7.26 -7.23
N PHE A 173 6.72 -7.57 -6.70
CA PHE A 173 5.78 -6.57 -6.21
C PHE A 173 5.73 -6.62 -4.68
N SER A 174 6.07 -5.52 -4.03
CA SER A 174 5.99 -5.33 -2.59
C SER A 174 4.78 -4.46 -2.24
N ASP A 175 3.73 -5.06 -1.66
CA ASP A 175 2.61 -4.30 -1.12
C ASP A 175 2.94 -3.83 0.29
N GLU A 176 3.22 -2.56 0.42
CA GLU A 176 3.58 -1.88 1.66
C GLU A 176 2.41 -1.06 2.24
N ALA A 177 1.17 -1.50 2.02
CA ALA A 177 -0.02 -0.79 2.51
C ALA A 177 -0.03 -0.58 4.04
N TYR A 178 0.68 -1.42 4.78
CA TYR A 178 0.77 -1.36 6.25
C TYR A 178 2.18 -0.99 6.76
N TYR A 179 3.09 -0.62 5.87
CA TYR A 179 4.48 -0.29 6.19
C TYR A 179 4.62 0.76 7.31
N ASP A 180 3.80 1.80 7.25
CA ASP A 180 3.82 2.91 8.23
C ASP A 180 3.53 2.47 9.68
N PHE A 181 2.96 1.29 9.89
CA PHE A 181 2.68 0.73 11.22
C PHE A 181 3.78 -0.20 11.75
N ILE A 182 4.87 -0.38 11.03
CA ILE A 182 6.02 -1.16 11.49
C ILE A 182 6.73 -0.35 12.57
N THR A 183 6.92 -0.99 13.73
CA THR A 183 7.61 -0.39 14.88
C THR A 183 9.03 -0.92 15.06
N GLU A 184 9.44 -1.90 14.25
CA GLU A 184 10.82 -2.39 14.25
C GLU A 184 11.76 -1.32 13.69
N PRO A 185 12.82 -0.93 14.43
CA PRO A 185 13.75 0.07 13.96
C PRO A 185 14.47 -0.36 12.67
N ASP A 186 14.76 0.63 11.82
CA ASP A 186 15.53 0.44 10.58
C ASP A 186 14.97 -0.66 9.65
N TYR A 187 13.64 -0.84 9.66
CA TYR A 187 13.00 -1.76 8.73
C TYR A 187 12.95 -1.13 7.33
N PRO A 188 13.57 -1.77 6.31
CA PRO A 188 13.70 -1.16 5.00
C PRO A 188 12.38 -1.20 4.22
N SER A 189 12.06 -0.11 3.52
CA SER A 189 11.12 -0.16 2.40
C SER A 189 11.82 -0.75 1.18
N MET A 190 11.12 -1.55 0.39
CA MET A 190 11.65 -2.07 -0.88
C MET A 190 11.83 -0.98 -1.95
N VAL A 191 11.46 0.27 -1.67
CA VAL A 191 11.84 1.45 -2.47
C VAL A 191 13.36 1.57 -2.61
N GLU A 192 14.13 1.13 -1.61
CA GLU A 192 15.60 1.11 -1.71
C GLU A 192 16.08 0.31 -2.93
N LEU A 193 15.45 -0.85 -3.20
CA LEU A 193 15.80 -1.67 -4.36
C LEU A 193 15.37 -1.03 -5.69
N VAL A 194 14.31 -0.21 -5.67
CA VAL A 194 13.93 0.61 -6.84
C VAL A 194 15.01 1.65 -7.13
N LYS A 195 15.58 2.29 -6.12
CA LYS A 195 16.71 3.23 -6.25
C LYS A 195 17.95 2.55 -6.83
N GLU A 196 18.15 1.27 -6.52
CA GLU A 196 19.21 0.42 -7.07
C GLU A 196 18.90 -0.12 -8.49
N ASN A 197 17.83 0.38 -9.14
CA ASN A 197 17.37 -0.05 -10.47
C ASN A 197 16.97 -1.53 -10.60
N MET A 198 16.56 -2.16 -9.51
CA MET A 198 16.09 -3.55 -9.54
C MET A 198 14.67 -3.67 -10.09
N ASN A 199 14.27 -4.88 -10.48
CA ASN A 199 12.92 -5.20 -10.96
C ASN A 199 11.93 -5.30 -9.78
N VAL A 200 11.70 -4.18 -9.12
CA VAL A 200 10.81 -4.09 -7.96
C VAL A 200 9.77 -3.01 -8.22
N ILE A 201 8.53 -3.29 -7.83
CA ILE A 201 7.41 -2.36 -7.77
C ILE A 201 6.96 -2.31 -6.31
N VAL A 202 6.86 -1.13 -5.74
CA VAL A 202 6.34 -0.93 -4.38
C VAL A 202 5.00 -0.24 -4.43
N SER A 203 4.00 -0.75 -3.70
CA SER A 203 2.67 -0.14 -3.55
C SER A 203 2.54 0.54 -2.20
N LYS A 204 2.07 1.77 -2.19
CA LYS A 204 1.74 2.53 -0.98
C LYS A 204 0.35 3.16 -1.08
N THR A 205 -0.27 3.42 0.07
CA THR A 205 -1.64 3.91 0.12
C THR A 205 -1.85 4.99 1.17
N PHE A 206 -2.74 5.92 0.90
CA PHE A 206 -3.25 6.88 1.89
C PHE A 206 -4.45 6.33 2.68
N SER A 207 -4.91 5.12 2.38
CA SER A 207 -6.11 4.54 2.99
C SER A 207 -5.94 4.19 4.48
N LYS A 208 -4.70 3.92 4.94
CA LYS A 208 -4.43 3.34 6.25
C LYS A 208 -3.98 4.39 7.25
N VAL A 209 -2.70 4.68 7.39
CA VAL A 209 -2.16 5.62 8.39
C VAL A 209 -2.78 7.02 8.28
N TYR A 210 -3.03 7.49 7.06
CA TYR A 210 -3.61 8.81 6.80
C TYR A 210 -5.14 8.88 6.93
N GLY A 211 -5.84 7.73 7.14
CA GLY A 211 -7.28 7.68 7.34
C GLY A 211 -8.12 8.10 6.12
N MET A 212 -7.60 7.92 4.91
CA MET A 212 -8.22 8.43 3.68
C MET A 212 -8.79 7.30 2.78
N ALA A 213 -9.23 6.19 3.36
CA ALA A 213 -9.70 5.03 2.62
C ALA A 213 -10.81 5.37 1.60
N GLY A 214 -11.75 6.23 1.96
CA GLY A 214 -12.87 6.66 1.09
C GLY A 214 -12.47 7.62 -0.02
N LEU A 215 -11.32 8.28 0.06
CA LEU A 215 -10.86 9.24 -0.96
C LEU A 215 -10.21 8.58 -2.17
N ARG A 216 -9.87 7.30 -2.09
CA ARG A 216 -9.32 6.49 -3.18
C ARG A 216 -8.05 7.09 -3.78
N ILE A 217 -6.98 7.13 -3.01
CA ILE A 217 -5.66 7.57 -3.46
C ILE A 217 -4.53 6.71 -2.90
N GLY A 218 -3.55 6.41 -3.74
CA GLY A 218 -2.33 5.66 -3.45
C GLY A 218 -1.32 5.88 -4.56
N TYR A 219 -0.22 5.18 -4.52
CA TYR A 219 0.79 5.26 -5.56
C TYR A 219 1.65 4.00 -5.64
N LEU A 220 2.27 3.82 -6.79
CA LEU A 220 3.31 2.84 -7.02
C LEU A 220 4.65 3.56 -7.19
N VAL A 221 5.71 2.91 -6.72
CA VAL A 221 7.10 3.32 -6.94
C VAL A 221 7.80 2.22 -7.72
N ALA A 222 8.36 2.56 -8.88
CA ALA A 222 9.07 1.62 -9.74
C ALA A 222 10.10 2.35 -10.60
N ARG A 223 11.01 1.61 -11.25
CA ARG A 223 11.90 2.21 -12.26
C ARG A 223 11.10 2.96 -13.32
N PRO A 224 11.67 4.04 -13.94
CA PRO A 224 10.93 4.89 -14.89
C PRO A 224 10.33 4.15 -16.08
N ASP A 225 11.01 3.13 -16.61
CA ASP A 225 10.52 2.31 -17.71
C ASP A 225 9.32 1.44 -17.28
N ILE A 226 9.37 0.88 -16.08
CA ILE A 226 8.28 0.11 -15.47
C ILE A 226 7.11 1.04 -15.13
N ALA A 227 7.36 2.16 -14.47
CA ALA A 227 6.34 3.16 -14.14
C ALA A 227 5.59 3.64 -15.39
N LYS A 228 6.32 3.95 -16.48
CA LYS A 228 5.73 4.32 -17.78
C LYS A 228 4.86 3.20 -18.37
N ARG A 229 5.26 1.93 -18.18
CA ARG A 229 4.47 0.78 -18.64
C ARG A 229 3.19 0.63 -17.80
N LEU A 230 3.28 0.76 -16.47
CA LEU A 230 2.13 0.66 -15.56
C LEU A 230 1.12 1.80 -15.79
N GLN A 231 1.60 3.02 -16.06
CA GLN A 231 0.75 4.18 -16.32
C GLN A 231 -0.26 3.94 -17.45
N LYS A 232 0.05 3.06 -18.42
CA LYS A 232 -0.87 2.71 -19.52
C LYS A 232 -2.12 1.94 -19.07
N ASN A 233 -2.04 1.30 -17.91
CA ASN A 233 -3.10 0.50 -17.31
C ASN A 233 -3.81 1.20 -16.15
N ILE A 234 -3.49 2.48 -15.88
CA ILE A 234 -4.25 3.33 -14.96
C ILE A 234 -5.51 3.79 -15.68
N MET A 235 -6.67 3.51 -15.10
CA MET A 235 -7.96 3.60 -15.79
C MET A 235 -8.53 5.01 -15.84
N ALA A 236 -8.24 5.85 -14.85
CA ALA A 236 -8.84 7.17 -14.74
C ALA A 236 -7.90 8.19 -14.09
N PHE A 237 -8.19 9.46 -14.29
CA PHE A 237 -7.55 10.52 -13.51
C PHE A 237 -7.96 10.40 -12.04
N THR A 238 -6.98 10.57 -11.15
CA THR A 238 -7.24 10.62 -9.71
C THR A 238 -8.09 11.85 -9.38
N ASN A 239 -9.01 11.69 -8.46
CA ASN A 239 -9.91 12.73 -7.97
C ASN A 239 -9.11 13.95 -7.45
N VAL A 240 -9.47 15.16 -7.90
CA VAL A 240 -8.82 16.42 -7.53
C VAL A 240 -8.77 16.61 -6.01
N LEU A 241 -9.88 16.38 -5.31
CA LEU A 241 -9.95 16.55 -3.86
C LEU A 241 -9.09 15.52 -3.13
N ALA A 242 -8.97 14.30 -3.66
CA ALA A 242 -8.06 13.29 -3.12
C ALA A 242 -6.58 13.68 -3.30
N ILE A 243 -6.23 14.32 -4.42
CA ILE A 243 -4.89 14.84 -4.65
C ILE A 243 -4.56 15.95 -3.65
N GLU A 244 -5.46 16.91 -3.46
CA GLU A 244 -5.28 17.99 -2.50
C GLU A 244 -5.21 17.48 -1.06
N ALA A 245 -6.04 16.48 -0.72
CA ALA A 245 -5.99 15.79 0.55
C ALA A 245 -4.65 15.06 0.79
N ALA A 246 -4.12 14.39 -0.23
CA ALA A 246 -2.86 13.67 -0.13
C ALA A 246 -1.67 14.62 0.06
N LYS A 247 -1.66 15.76 -0.63
CA LYS A 247 -0.63 16.80 -0.45
C LYS A 247 -0.58 17.30 0.99
N GLU A 248 -1.74 17.55 1.58
CA GLU A 248 -1.83 17.98 2.99
C GLU A 248 -1.43 16.85 3.95
N ALA A 249 -1.90 15.62 3.70
CA ALA A 249 -1.59 14.47 4.53
C ALA A 249 -0.09 14.15 4.59
N LEU A 250 0.65 14.39 3.49
CA LEU A 250 2.09 14.14 3.43
C LEU A 250 2.91 15.07 4.34
N VAL A 251 2.37 16.23 4.72
CA VAL A 251 3.01 17.20 5.61
C VAL A 251 2.40 17.26 7.01
N ASP A 252 1.34 16.48 7.27
CA ASP A 252 0.67 16.39 8.58
C ASP A 252 1.33 15.33 9.47
N ASP A 253 2.56 15.62 9.91
CA ASP A 253 3.33 14.74 10.79
C ASP A 253 2.64 14.45 12.11
N GLU A 254 1.85 15.39 12.62
CA GLU A 254 1.15 15.25 13.89
C GLU A 254 0.11 14.14 13.82
N PHE A 255 -0.75 14.17 12.81
CA PHE A 255 -1.76 13.13 12.60
C PHE A 255 -1.12 11.78 12.24
N TYR A 256 -0.06 11.78 11.46
CA TYR A 256 0.68 10.56 11.11
C TYR A 256 1.19 9.84 12.37
N LYS A 257 1.92 10.56 13.24
CA LYS A 257 2.44 10.03 14.52
C LYS A 257 1.33 9.60 15.47
N PHE A 258 0.25 10.39 15.54
CA PHE A 258 -0.93 10.06 16.32
C PHE A 258 -1.57 8.74 15.88
N SER A 259 -1.75 8.52 14.57
CA SER A 259 -2.33 7.29 14.02
C SER A 259 -1.51 6.06 14.38
N ILE A 260 -0.18 6.14 14.29
CA ILE A 260 0.73 5.06 14.67
C ILE A 260 0.61 4.77 16.17
N ALA A 261 0.66 5.80 17.02
CA ALA A 261 0.57 5.66 18.48
C ALA A 261 -0.76 4.99 18.89
N LYS A 262 -1.86 5.40 18.28
CA LYS A 262 -3.19 4.82 18.54
C LYS A 262 -3.31 3.36 18.08
N ASN A 263 -2.67 2.99 16.99
CA ASN A 263 -2.59 1.60 16.57
C ASN A 263 -1.79 0.74 17.57
N VAL A 264 -0.68 1.24 18.08
CA VAL A 264 0.12 0.54 19.11
C VAL A 264 -0.70 0.37 20.39
N GLU A 265 -1.39 1.43 20.86
CA GLU A 265 -2.26 1.38 22.02
C GLU A 265 -3.37 0.32 21.85
N ALA A 266 -4.05 0.32 20.71
CA ALA A 266 -5.11 -0.66 20.41
C ALA A 266 -4.58 -2.10 20.38
N LYS A 267 -3.42 -2.35 19.77
CA LYS A 267 -2.78 -3.67 19.78
C LYS A 267 -2.47 -4.13 21.19
N ASN A 268 -1.93 -3.26 22.05
CA ASN A 268 -1.60 -3.61 23.42
C ASN A 268 -2.86 -3.99 24.23
N VAL A 269 -3.98 -3.28 24.03
CA VAL A 269 -5.26 -3.62 24.66
C VAL A 269 -5.72 -5.01 24.21
N ILE A 270 -5.68 -5.30 22.89
CA ILE A 270 -6.11 -6.59 22.33
C ILE A 270 -5.23 -7.72 22.90
N TYR A 271 -3.91 -7.58 22.84
CA TYR A 271 -2.99 -8.61 23.34
C TYR A 271 -3.17 -8.87 24.84
N LYS A 272 -3.31 -7.80 25.64
CA LYS A 272 -3.59 -7.96 27.07
C LYS A 272 -4.89 -8.72 27.31
N THR A 273 -5.98 -8.31 26.63
CA THR A 273 -7.29 -8.95 26.81
C THR A 273 -7.27 -10.43 26.41
N LEU A 274 -6.61 -10.77 25.30
CA LEU A 274 -6.51 -12.16 24.85
C LEU A 274 -5.67 -12.99 25.81
N ASN A 275 -4.57 -12.47 26.34
CA ASN A 275 -3.76 -13.15 27.34
C ASN A 275 -4.51 -13.36 28.66
N ASP A 276 -5.36 -12.42 29.06
CA ASP A 276 -6.17 -12.52 30.27
C ASP A 276 -7.31 -13.57 30.13
N LEU A 277 -7.71 -13.88 28.90
CA LEU A 277 -8.74 -14.88 28.60
C LEU A 277 -8.19 -16.31 28.39
N GLY A 278 -6.90 -16.48 28.17
CA GLY A 278 -6.22 -17.78 27.91
C GLY A 278 -6.12 -18.02 26.43
#